data_7c966bca525f24aa1098c6627e6ab383
#
_entry.id   7c966bca525f24aa1098c6627e6ab383
#
_cell.length_a   1.000
_cell.length_b   1.000
_cell.length_c   1.000
_cell.angle_alpha   90.00
_cell.angle_beta   90.00
_cell.angle_gamma   90.00
#
_symmetry.space_group_name_H-M   'P 1'
#
loop_
_entity.id
_entity.type
_entity.pdbx_description
1 polymer ?
#
loop_
_entity_poly.entity_id
_entity_poly.type
_entity_poly.pdbx_seq_one_letter_code
_entity_poly.pdbx_strand_id
1 'polypeptide(L)'
;MQTWDAIRARRNVRSYQTTPVPDADLNRIAEAAWRAPSASNRQHWDFVIVTDPDQLRALSAVWRGAGHIAGAAAAIALVVPTTDDDRTRLIDYYDLGQATYAMTLAAADLGIGTGHSSVGDQDRARKILGVPAGHDVAFLLGVGYPADRPLRPIAKPSRRPLDEVIHHGRW
;
A
#
# COMPACT_ATOMS: atom_id res chain seq x y z
N MET A 1 12.41 -14.74 2.43
CA MET A 1 12.04 -14.75 3.89
C MET A 1 10.90 -15.75 4.08
N GLN A 2 10.75 -16.36 5.26
CA GLN A 2 9.55 -17.16 5.58
C GLN A 2 8.34 -16.23 5.70
N THR A 3 7.15 -16.69 5.28
CA THR A 3 5.92 -15.85 5.33
C THR A 3 5.67 -15.24 6.70
N TRP A 4 5.86 -16.03 7.77
CA TRP A 4 5.67 -15.57 9.13
C TRP A 4 6.67 -14.48 9.53
N ASP A 5 7.90 -14.57 9.05
CA ASP A 5 8.92 -13.54 9.28
C ASP A 5 8.60 -12.24 8.53
N ALA A 6 8.07 -12.33 7.32
CA ALA A 6 7.61 -11.17 6.57
C ALA A 6 6.46 -10.45 7.31
N ILE A 7 5.49 -11.20 7.82
CA ILE A 7 4.39 -10.68 8.65
C ILE A 7 4.93 -9.96 9.89
N ARG A 8 5.93 -10.52 10.56
CA ARG A 8 6.53 -9.95 11.77
C ARG A 8 7.48 -8.78 11.50
N ALA A 9 8.13 -8.75 10.34
CA ALA A 9 9.13 -7.75 9.98
C ALA A 9 8.52 -6.50 9.36
N ARG A 10 7.40 -6.65 8.60
CA ARG A 10 6.78 -5.50 7.92
C ARG A 10 6.33 -4.45 8.92
N ARG A 11 6.56 -3.19 8.57
CA ARG A 11 6.08 -2.01 9.29
C ARG A 11 5.84 -0.87 8.31
N ASN A 12 5.11 0.14 8.72
CA ASN A 12 5.07 1.38 7.94
C ASN A 12 6.43 2.08 7.99
N VAL A 13 6.97 2.37 6.82
CA VAL A 13 8.20 3.14 6.60
C VAL A 13 7.82 4.46 5.96
N ARG A 14 8.33 5.56 6.50
CA ARG A 14 8.07 6.93 6.01
C ARG A 14 9.36 7.74 5.84
N SER A 15 10.52 7.11 6.02
CA SER A 15 11.83 7.69 5.74
C SER A 15 12.61 6.68 4.91
N TYR A 16 13.02 7.09 3.73
CA TYR A 16 13.60 6.23 2.72
C TYR A 16 15.03 6.66 2.38
N GLN A 17 15.84 5.68 1.98
CA GLN A 17 17.14 5.92 1.35
C GLN A 17 16.92 6.46 -0.06
N THR A 18 17.94 7.14 -0.60
CA THR A 18 17.91 7.64 -1.99
C THR A 18 18.15 6.55 -3.03
N THR A 19 18.43 5.32 -2.58
CA THR A 19 18.65 4.17 -3.46
C THR A 19 17.37 3.84 -4.24
N PRO A 20 17.40 3.80 -5.58
CA PRO A 20 16.24 3.41 -6.37
C PRO A 20 15.86 1.94 -6.11
N VAL A 21 14.58 1.65 -6.22
CA VAL A 21 14.07 0.26 -6.21
C VAL A 21 14.05 -0.24 -7.66
N PRO A 22 14.66 -1.40 -7.96
CA PRO A 22 14.64 -1.96 -9.31
C PRO A 22 13.23 -2.22 -9.83
N ASP A 23 12.99 -2.00 -11.13
CA ASP A 23 11.68 -2.23 -11.76
C ASP A 23 11.21 -3.67 -11.58
N ALA A 24 12.11 -4.65 -11.61
CA ALA A 24 11.79 -6.05 -11.35
C ALA A 24 11.19 -6.27 -9.94
N ASP A 25 11.70 -5.56 -8.93
CA ASP A 25 11.19 -5.63 -7.56
C ASP A 25 9.85 -4.91 -7.44
N LEU A 26 9.69 -3.74 -8.09
CA LEU A 26 8.39 -3.05 -8.16
C LEU A 26 7.33 -3.91 -8.82
N ASN A 27 7.66 -4.56 -9.93
CA ASN A 27 6.75 -5.47 -10.63
C ASN A 27 6.41 -6.69 -9.77
N ARG A 28 7.37 -7.27 -9.03
CA ARG A 28 7.11 -8.37 -8.09
C ARG A 28 6.18 -7.96 -6.95
N ILE A 29 6.33 -6.74 -6.44
CA ILE A 29 5.44 -6.18 -5.43
C ILE A 29 4.01 -6.02 -6.00
N ALA A 30 3.88 -5.48 -7.21
CA ALA A 30 2.59 -5.32 -7.87
C ALA A 30 1.94 -6.68 -8.23
N GLU A 31 2.74 -7.66 -8.67
CA GLU A 31 2.26 -9.02 -8.92
C GLU A 31 1.68 -9.68 -7.67
N ALA A 32 2.23 -9.42 -6.50
CA ALA A 32 1.67 -9.94 -5.24
C ALA A 32 0.24 -9.42 -4.99
N ALA A 33 -0.07 -8.17 -5.36
CA ALA A 33 -1.41 -7.64 -5.31
C ALA A 33 -2.34 -8.24 -6.37
N TRP A 34 -1.84 -8.40 -7.59
CA TRP A 34 -2.60 -9.02 -8.68
C TRP A 34 -3.04 -10.47 -8.34
N ARG A 35 -2.25 -11.19 -7.51
CA ARG A 35 -2.58 -12.54 -7.03
C ARG A 35 -3.52 -12.57 -5.83
N ALA A 36 -3.93 -11.44 -5.29
CA ALA A 36 -4.82 -11.40 -4.14
C ALA A 36 -6.23 -11.91 -4.51
N PRO A 37 -6.95 -12.52 -3.57
CA PRO A 37 -8.34 -12.90 -3.82
C PRO A 37 -9.25 -11.67 -3.88
N SER A 38 -10.37 -11.80 -4.60
CA SER A 38 -11.45 -10.81 -4.59
C SER A 38 -12.82 -11.46 -4.60
N ALA A 39 -13.82 -10.79 -4.07
CA ALA A 39 -15.20 -11.27 -4.03
C ALA A 39 -15.69 -11.62 -5.44
N SER A 40 -16.12 -12.86 -5.64
CA SER A 40 -16.54 -13.39 -6.95
C SER A 40 -15.50 -13.20 -8.06
N ASN A 41 -14.23 -13.07 -7.70
CA ASN A 41 -13.11 -12.80 -8.62
C ASN A 41 -13.32 -11.53 -9.48
N ARG A 42 -13.95 -10.50 -8.92
CA ARG A 42 -14.26 -9.25 -9.65
C ARG A 42 -13.03 -8.42 -9.99
N GLN A 43 -12.01 -8.45 -9.13
CA GLN A 43 -10.72 -7.77 -9.34
C GLN A 43 -10.90 -6.27 -9.62
N HIS A 44 -11.75 -5.59 -8.83
CA HIS A 44 -12.07 -4.16 -8.93
C HIS A 44 -10.93 -3.30 -8.36
N TRP A 45 -9.73 -3.45 -8.89
CA TRP A 45 -8.55 -2.65 -8.54
C TRP A 45 -7.65 -2.44 -9.75
N ASP A 46 -7.01 -1.29 -9.75
CA ASP A 46 -5.89 -0.98 -10.64
C ASP A 46 -4.74 -0.41 -9.82
N PHE A 47 -3.52 -0.58 -10.32
CA PHE A 47 -2.31 -0.13 -9.66
C PHE A 47 -1.48 0.73 -10.61
N VAL A 48 -1.16 1.96 -10.19
CA VAL A 48 -0.29 2.84 -10.96
C VAL A 48 1.04 2.98 -10.23
N ILE A 49 2.12 2.50 -10.84
CA ILE A 49 3.48 2.61 -10.30
C ILE A 49 4.07 3.93 -10.79
N VAL A 50 4.54 4.75 -9.84
CA VAL A 50 5.15 6.05 -10.09
C VAL A 50 6.58 6.02 -9.55
N THR A 51 7.56 6.35 -10.42
CA THR A 51 8.98 6.47 -10.07
C THR A 51 9.54 7.86 -10.39
N ASP A 52 8.79 8.67 -11.13
CA ASP A 52 9.19 10.04 -11.48
C ASP A 52 9.19 10.94 -10.24
N PRO A 53 10.34 11.60 -9.91
CA PRO A 53 10.45 12.40 -8.68
C PRO A 53 9.50 13.61 -8.65
N ASP A 54 9.16 14.20 -9.80
CA ASP A 54 8.25 15.34 -9.86
C ASP A 54 6.82 14.90 -9.60
N GLN A 55 6.40 13.73 -10.14
CA GLN A 55 5.12 13.12 -9.81
C GLN A 55 5.05 12.73 -8.32
N LEU A 56 6.10 12.13 -7.75
CA LEU A 56 6.15 11.78 -6.32
C LEU A 56 5.99 13.03 -5.44
N ARG A 57 6.67 14.14 -5.78
CA ARG A 57 6.49 15.43 -5.09
C ARG A 57 5.06 15.95 -5.24
N ALA A 58 4.48 15.88 -6.42
CA ALA A 58 3.12 16.33 -6.65
C ALA A 58 2.10 15.49 -5.86
N LEU A 59 2.28 14.15 -5.81
CA LEU A 59 1.44 13.22 -5.04
C LEU A 59 1.59 13.42 -3.52
N SER A 60 2.76 13.84 -3.04
CA SER A 60 2.94 14.09 -1.60
C SER A 60 2.06 15.21 -1.05
N ALA A 61 1.51 16.06 -1.92
CA ALA A 61 0.67 17.19 -1.56
C ALA A 61 -0.84 16.91 -1.67
N VAL A 62 -1.27 15.69 -2.07
CA VAL A 62 -2.70 15.34 -2.18
C VAL A 62 -3.35 15.07 -0.83
N TRP A 63 -2.56 14.95 0.23
CA TRP A 63 -3.02 14.74 1.60
C TRP A 63 -1.95 15.14 2.62
N ARG A 64 -2.38 15.71 3.76
CA ARG A 64 -1.46 16.11 4.84
C ARG A 64 -0.55 14.97 5.36
N GLY A 65 -0.99 13.72 5.26
CA GLY A 65 -0.24 12.52 5.66
C GLY A 65 0.61 11.91 4.55
N ALA A 66 0.57 12.47 3.33
CA ALA A 66 1.28 11.93 2.15
C ALA A 66 2.72 12.46 2.01
N GLY A 67 3.18 13.37 2.88
CA GLY A 67 4.48 14.03 2.76
C GLY A 67 5.68 13.10 2.56
N HIS A 68 5.63 11.87 3.11
CA HIS A 68 6.68 10.88 2.95
C HIS A 68 6.82 10.33 1.53
N ILE A 69 5.80 10.47 0.68
CA ILE A 69 5.83 10.04 -0.73
C ILE A 69 6.89 10.79 -1.53
N ALA A 70 7.14 12.08 -1.21
CA ALA A 70 8.15 12.87 -1.90
C ALA A 70 9.57 12.32 -1.77
N GLY A 71 9.87 11.59 -0.69
CA GLY A 71 11.18 10.99 -0.44
C GLY A 71 11.23 9.49 -0.73
N ALA A 72 10.15 8.90 -1.23
CA ALA A 72 10.12 7.48 -1.60
C ALA A 72 10.85 7.24 -2.93
N ALA A 73 11.39 6.04 -3.12
CA ALA A 73 11.96 5.63 -4.41
C ALA A 73 10.86 5.39 -5.46
N ALA A 74 9.68 5.00 -5.01
CA ALA A 74 8.48 4.85 -5.83
C ALA A 74 7.22 5.04 -5.00
N ALA A 75 6.08 5.23 -5.66
CA ALA A 75 4.76 5.09 -5.06
C ALA A 75 3.89 4.17 -5.93
N ILE A 76 3.02 3.40 -5.28
CA ILE A 76 1.97 2.63 -5.96
C ILE A 76 0.64 3.27 -5.57
N ALA A 77 -0.06 3.83 -6.54
CA ALA A 77 -1.41 4.32 -6.34
C ALA A 77 -2.39 3.15 -6.46
N LEU A 78 -3.28 3.04 -5.49
CA LEU A 78 -4.29 2.01 -5.39
C LEU A 78 -5.61 2.61 -5.86
N VAL A 79 -6.12 2.13 -6.98
CA VAL A 79 -7.27 2.70 -7.68
C VAL A 79 -8.43 1.71 -7.63
N VAL A 80 -9.64 2.22 -7.41
CA VAL A 80 -10.88 1.43 -7.41
C VAL A 80 -11.96 2.14 -8.24
N PRO A 81 -12.95 1.44 -8.80
CA PRO A 81 -14.11 2.07 -9.40
C PRO A 81 -14.88 2.91 -8.39
N THR A 82 -15.36 4.07 -8.81
CA THR A 82 -16.32 4.86 -8.02
C THR A 82 -17.68 4.17 -8.05
N THR A 83 -18.34 4.06 -6.90
CA THR A 83 -19.67 3.47 -6.79
C THR A 83 -20.50 4.19 -5.72
N ASP A 84 -21.79 4.35 -5.97
CA ASP A 84 -22.77 4.88 -5.01
C ASP A 84 -23.33 3.78 -4.09
N ASP A 85 -23.10 2.49 -4.43
CA ASP A 85 -23.50 1.36 -3.59
C ASP A 85 -22.50 1.12 -2.46
N ASP A 86 -22.92 1.40 -1.23
CA ASP A 86 -22.12 1.26 -0.02
C ASP A 86 -21.58 -0.17 0.19
N ARG A 87 -22.38 -1.18 -0.18
CA ARG A 87 -21.98 -2.58 -0.03
C ARG A 87 -20.87 -2.94 -1.02
N THR A 88 -21.00 -2.54 -2.27
CA THR A 88 -19.96 -2.75 -3.30
C THR A 88 -18.68 -2.04 -2.87
N ARG A 89 -18.79 -0.77 -2.46
CA ARG A 89 -17.64 0.00 -1.98
C ARG A 89 -16.92 -0.70 -0.81
N LEU A 90 -17.66 -1.20 0.18
CA LEU A 90 -17.08 -1.94 1.31
C LEU A 90 -16.33 -3.19 0.85
N ILE A 91 -16.88 -3.94 -0.08
CA ILE A 91 -16.25 -5.16 -0.63
C ILE A 91 -15.00 -4.79 -1.41
N ASP A 92 -15.05 -3.80 -2.28
CA ASP A 92 -13.91 -3.37 -3.10
C ASP A 92 -12.74 -2.89 -2.22
N TYR A 93 -13.04 -2.15 -1.13
CA TYR A 93 -12.01 -1.74 -0.16
C TYR A 93 -11.48 -2.90 0.69
N TYR A 94 -12.32 -3.89 1.01
CA TYR A 94 -11.87 -5.10 1.68
C TYR A 94 -10.91 -5.91 0.80
N ASP A 95 -11.26 -6.10 -0.47
CA ASP A 95 -10.44 -6.79 -1.46
C ASP A 95 -9.13 -6.02 -1.72
N LEU A 96 -9.20 -4.69 -1.89
CA LEU A 96 -8.03 -3.82 -2.03
C LEU A 96 -7.10 -3.91 -0.82
N GLY A 97 -7.66 -4.04 0.40
CA GLY A 97 -6.89 -4.23 1.63
C GLY A 97 -6.07 -5.52 1.60
N GLN A 98 -6.63 -6.62 1.09
CA GLN A 98 -5.92 -7.89 0.90
C GLN A 98 -4.78 -7.75 -0.13
N ALA A 99 -5.07 -7.14 -1.28
CA ALA A 99 -4.09 -6.88 -2.33
C ALA A 99 -2.94 -6.00 -1.79
N THR A 100 -3.26 -4.94 -1.08
CA THR A 100 -2.27 -4.04 -0.50
C THR A 100 -1.41 -4.74 0.56
N TYR A 101 -2.02 -5.59 1.39
CA TYR A 101 -1.25 -6.34 2.39
C TYR A 101 -0.29 -7.33 1.73
N ALA A 102 -0.69 -8.00 0.64
CA ALA A 102 0.19 -8.85 -0.15
C ALA A 102 1.40 -8.07 -0.69
N MET A 103 1.20 -6.85 -1.23
CA MET A 103 2.31 -5.96 -1.61
C MET A 103 3.27 -5.70 -0.45
N THR A 104 2.75 -5.40 0.74
CA THR A 104 3.61 -5.07 1.90
C THR A 104 4.44 -6.26 2.36
N LEU A 105 3.93 -7.49 2.21
CA LEU A 105 4.66 -8.71 2.51
C LEU A 105 5.74 -8.99 1.47
N ALA A 106 5.41 -8.87 0.18
CA ALA A 106 6.37 -9.04 -0.91
C ALA A 106 7.52 -8.02 -0.82
N ALA A 107 7.19 -6.75 -0.52
CA ALA A 107 8.20 -5.72 -0.28
C ALA A 107 9.10 -6.06 0.91
N ALA A 108 8.52 -6.52 2.03
CA ALA A 108 9.30 -6.92 3.21
C ALA A 108 10.24 -8.09 2.94
N ASP A 109 9.83 -9.06 2.11
CA ASP A 109 10.69 -10.17 1.67
C ASP A 109 11.92 -9.69 0.90
N LEU A 110 11.78 -8.58 0.17
CA LEU A 110 12.85 -7.91 -0.57
C LEU A 110 13.67 -6.90 0.27
N GLY A 111 13.33 -6.73 1.55
CA GLY A 111 13.94 -5.70 2.40
C GLY A 111 13.47 -4.27 2.11
N ILE A 112 12.41 -4.12 1.32
CA ILE A 112 11.83 -2.86 0.90
C ILE A 112 10.71 -2.46 1.87
N GLY A 113 10.77 -1.23 2.36
CA GLY A 113 9.79 -0.64 3.24
C GLY A 113 8.61 -0.04 2.47
N THR A 114 7.42 -0.11 3.06
CA THR A 114 6.22 0.50 2.51
C THR A 114 5.55 1.42 3.52
N GLY A 115 4.92 2.50 3.04
CA GLY A 115 4.18 3.44 3.89
C GLY A 115 2.88 3.89 3.23
N HIS A 116 1.75 3.66 3.91
CA HIS A 116 0.44 4.07 3.41
C HIS A 116 0.17 5.55 3.61
N SER A 117 -0.56 6.14 2.68
CA SER A 117 -1.21 7.43 2.81
C SER A 117 -2.61 7.40 2.21
N SER A 118 -3.53 8.12 2.84
CA SER A 118 -4.82 8.45 2.23
C SER A 118 -4.65 9.50 1.13
N VAL A 119 -5.69 9.70 0.34
CA VAL A 119 -5.81 10.74 -0.68
C VAL A 119 -6.99 11.63 -0.31
N GLY A 120 -6.75 12.91 -0.05
CA GLY A 120 -7.79 13.88 0.29
C GLY A 120 -8.25 14.71 -0.91
N ASP A 121 -7.34 15.00 -1.82
CA ASP A 121 -7.60 15.73 -3.07
C ASP A 121 -7.66 14.75 -4.24
N GLN A 122 -8.84 14.18 -4.48
CA GLN A 122 -9.07 13.19 -5.53
C GLN A 122 -8.85 13.75 -6.93
N ASP A 123 -9.31 14.97 -7.19
CA ASP A 123 -9.20 15.59 -8.51
C ASP A 123 -7.74 15.81 -8.89
N ARG A 124 -6.96 16.30 -7.93
CA ARG A 124 -5.52 16.48 -8.11
C ARG A 124 -4.80 15.15 -8.30
N ALA A 125 -5.11 14.12 -7.50
CA ALA A 125 -4.51 12.80 -7.63
C ALA A 125 -4.81 12.17 -8.99
N ARG A 126 -6.08 12.18 -9.42
CA ARG A 126 -6.49 11.70 -10.75
C ARG A 126 -5.77 12.43 -11.87
N LYS A 127 -5.66 13.75 -11.78
CA LYS A 127 -4.96 14.56 -12.81
C LYS A 127 -3.46 14.21 -12.90
N ILE A 128 -2.78 14.05 -11.75
CA ILE A 128 -1.36 13.68 -11.72
C ILE A 128 -1.13 12.30 -12.33
N LEU A 129 -2.02 11.34 -12.04
CA LEU A 129 -1.88 9.94 -12.41
C LEU A 129 -2.53 9.58 -13.75
N GLY A 130 -3.31 10.47 -14.35
CA GLY A 130 -4.10 10.17 -15.56
C GLY A 130 -5.23 9.17 -15.30
N VAL A 131 -5.71 9.06 -14.05
CA VAL A 131 -6.81 8.15 -13.69
C VAL A 131 -8.12 8.67 -14.28
N PRO A 132 -8.87 7.82 -15.02
CA PRO A 132 -10.09 8.25 -15.71
C PRO A 132 -11.23 8.58 -14.73
N ALA A 133 -12.21 9.33 -15.22
CA ALA A 133 -13.48 9.53 -14.52
C ALA A 133 -14.12 8.16 -14.18
N GLY A 134 -14.84 8.09 -13.05
CA GLY A 134 -15.44 6.84 -12.58
C GLY A 134 -14.47 5.95 -11.77
N HIS A 135 -13.25 6.46 -11.45
CA HIS A 135 -12.32 5.79 -10.55
C HIS A 135 -11.79 6.74 -9.50
N ASP A 136 -11.55 6.22 -8.31
CA ASP A 136 -10.92 6.92 -7.19
C ASP A 136 -9.54 6.37 -6.88
N VAL A 137 -8.62 7.27 -6.55
CA VAL A 137 -7.34 6.89 -5.97
C VAL A 137 -7.55 6.67 -4.47
N ALA A 138 -7.79 5.42 -4.07
CA ALA A 138 -8.14 5.07 -2.69
C ALA A 138 -7.01 5.39 -1.71
N PHE A 139 -5.78 4.95 -2.05
CA PHE A 139 -4.60 5.15 -1.23
C PHE A 139 -3.35 5.29 -2.10
N LEU A 140 -2.27 5.81 -1.47
CA LEU A 140 -0.92 5.75 -1.99
C LEU A 140 -0.07 4.86 -1.09
N LEU A 141 0.76 4.02 -1.69
CA LEU A 141 1.75 3.19 -0.99
C LEU A 141 3.14 3.68 -1.40
N GLY A 142 3.82 4.44 -0.53
CA GLY A 142 5.22 4.79 -0.74
C GLY A 142 6.11 3.56 -0.58
N VAL A 143 7.12 3.42 -1.44
CA VAL A 143 7.98 2.25 -1.55
C VAL A 143 9.44 2.69 -1.60
N GLY A 144 10.32 2.06 -0.81
CA GLY A 144 11.75 2.37 -0.80
C GLY A 144 12.49 1.66 0.31
N TYR A 145 13.82 1.65 0.25
CA TYR A 145 14.63 1.08 1.32
C TYR A 145 14.56 1.94 2.58
N PRO A 146 14.30 1.34 3.77
CA PRO A 146 14.19 2.11 5.01
C PRO A 146 15.48 2.86 5.35
N ALA A 147 15.40 4.16 5.63
CA ALA A 147 16.56 4.96 6.04
C ALA A 147 16.85 4.88 7.55
N ASP A 148 15.84 4.57 8.37
CA ASP A 148 15.92 4.56 9.83
C ASP A 148 16.53 3.25 10.37
N ARG A 149 16.00 2.11 9.96
CA ARG A 149 16.45 0.78 10.36
C ARG A 149 15.98 -0.29 9.38
N PRO A 150 16.73 -1.39 9.19
CA PRO A 150 16.30 -2.50 8.35
C PRO A 150 15.01 -3.16 8.86
N LEU A 151 14.30 -3.82 7.97
CA LEU A 151 13.13 -4.64 8.32
C LEU A 151 13.64 -5.93 8.99
N ARG A 152 13.18 -6.15 10.23
CA ARG A 152 13.46 -7.36 11.02
C ARG A 152 12.21 -7.71 11.84
N PRO A 153 11.99 -8.98 12.17
CA PRO A 153 10.91 -9.40 13.04
C PRO A 153 10.84 -8.58 14.33
N ILE A 154 9.69 -7.99 14.62
CA ILE A 154 9.43 -7.17 15.81
C ILE A 154 9.07 -8.11 16.94
N ALA A 155 9.94 -8.22 17.94
CA ALA A 155 9.73 -9.13 19.06
C ALA A 155 8.58 -8.69 19.99
N LYS A 156 8.43 -7.38 20.20
CA LYS A 156 7.38 -6.79 21.06
C LYS A 156 6.59 -5.76 20.24
N PRO A 157 5.61 -6.20 19.44
CA PRO A 157 4.78 -5.26 18.67
C PRO A 157 3.85 -4.50 19.60
N SER A 158 3.66 -3.20 19.33
CA SER A 158 2.62 -2.40 20.01
C SER A 158 1.25 -2.83 19.45
N ARG A 159 0.61 -3.74 20.15
CA ARG A 159 -0.71 -4.30 19.83
C ARG A 159 -1.51 -4.49 21.12
N ARG A 160 -2.81 -4.50 20.99
CA ARG A 160 -3.70 -5.00 22.05
C ARG A 160 -3.31 -6.45 22.38
N PRO A 161 -3.50 -6.90 23.63
CA PRO A 161 -3.36 -8.30 23.99
C PRO A 161 -4.16 -9.22 23.07
N LEU A 162 -3.62 -10.41 22.78
CA LEU A 162 -4.21 -11.31 21.78
C LEU A 162 -5.59 -11.82 22.21
N ASP A 163 -5.77 -12.06 23.51
CA ASP A 163 -6.99 -12.50 24.16
C ASP A 163 -8.10 -11.43 24.17
N GLU A 164 -7.74 -10.16 24.00
CA GLU A 164 -8.73 -9.08 23.83
C GLU A 164 -9.28 -8.98 22.39
N VAL A 165 -8.70 -9.68 21.43
CA VAL A 165 -9.07 -9.57 20.00
C VAL A 165 -9.44 -10.91 19.38
N ILE A 166 -9.14 -12.03 20.05
CA ILE A 166 -9.50 -13.37 19.59
C ILE A 166 -10.48 -13.98 20.58
N HIS A 167 -11.68 -14.26 20.11
CA HIS A 167 -12.75 -14.89 20.88
C HIS A 167 -13.08 -16.25 20.24
N HIS A 168 -13.24 -17.28 21.08
CA HIS A 168 -13.55 -18.63 20.64
C HIS A 168 -15.04 -18.92 20.80
N GLY A 169 -15.73 -19.10 19.66
CA GLY A 169 -17.14 -19.49 19.60
C GLY A 169 -18.12 -18.33 19.79
N ARG A 170 -17.84 -17.37 20.65
CA ARG A 170 -18.67 -16.18 20.92
C ARG A 170 -17.82 -15.01 21.41
N TRP A 171 -18.35 -13.81 21.26
CA TRP A 171 -17.77 -12.58 21.82
C TRP A 171 -17.71 -12.61 23.32
#